data_1a11b86933c33394c14326d400e3c718
#
_entry.id   1a11b86933c33394c14326d400e3c718
#
_cell.length_a   1.000
_cell.length_b   1.000
_cell.length_c   1.000
_cell.angle_alpha   90.00
_cell.angle_beta   90.00
_cell.angle_gamma   90.00
#
_symmetry.space_group_name_H-M   'P 1'
#
loop_
_entity.id
_entity.type
_entity.pdbx_description
1 polymer ?
#
loop_
_entity_poly.entity_id
_entity_poly.type
_entity_poly.pdbx_seq_one_letter_code
_entity_poly.pdbx_strand_id
1 'polypeptide(L)'
;MTRREIRENIFKMLFRVEFHEEHDFEEQYELFEEELGNLSEEKAAYIKSKCKAIFDHIDEIDASINEVVKGWKTTRMGKVDLSIIRLAVYEMKYEEDIPDKVAINEAVELAKQYGTDDSASFINGVLAKLV
;
A
#
# COMPACT_ATOMS: atom_id res chain seq x y z
N MET A 1 -7.91 -15.86 -7.24
CA MET A 1 -7.63 -14.44 -6.98
C MET A 1 -6.55 -13.96 -7.94
N THR A 2 -6.79 -12.87 -8.66
CA THR A 2 -5.84 -12.30 -9.60
C THR A 2 -4.76 -11.50 -8.87
N ARG A 3 -3.68 -11.13 -9.60
CA ARG A 3 -2.63 -10.26 -9.03
C ARG A 3 -3.21 -8.93 -8.58
N ARG A 4 -4.16 -8.38 -9.33
CA ARG A 4 -4.82 -7.11 -8.98
C ARG A 4 -5.64 -7.25 -7.71
N GLU A 5 -6.36 -8.36 -7.55
CA GLU A 5 -7.13 -8.63 -6.34
C GLU A 5 -6.21 -8.82 -5.13
N ILE A 6 -5.08 -9.49 -5.29
CA ILE A 6 -4.09 -9.66 -4.22
C ILE A 6 -3.56 -8.28 -3.80
N ARG A 7 -3.20 -7.44 -4.76
CA ARG A 7 -2.71 -6.08 -4.47
C ARG A 7 -3.76 -5.26 -3.73
N GLU A 8 -5.02 -5.37 -4.16
CA GLU A 8 -6.13 -4.70 -3.51
C GLU A 8 -6.27 -5.13 -2.05
N ASN A 9 -6.12 -6.43 -1.78
CA ASN A 9 -6.20 -6.93 -0.41
C ASN A 9 -5.01 -6.50 0.45
N ILE A 10 -3.83 -6.39 -0.13
CA ILE A 10 -2.66 -5.85 0.57
C ILE A 10 -2.93 -4.39 0.94
N PHE A 11 -3.44 -3.59 0.02
CA PHE A 11 -3.82 -2.21 0.30
C PHE A 11 -4.83 -2.13 1.44
N LYS A 12 -5.87 -2.94 1.41
CA LYS A 12 -6.90 -2.95 2.46
C LYS A 12 -6.31 -3.27 3.83
N MET A 13 -5.38 -4.22 3.87
CA MET A 13 -4.71 -4.57 5.13
C MET A 13 -3.83 -3.44 5.63
N LEU A 14 -3.08 -2.78 4.75
CA LEU A 14 -2.27 -1.63 5.12
C LEU A 14 -3.14 -0.49 5.67
N PHE A 15 -4.24 -0.22 5.00
CA PHE A 15 -5.19 0.79 5.43
C PHE A 15 -5.76 0.47 6.81
N ARG A 16 -6.16 -0.78 7.02
CA ARG A 16 -6.73 -1.24 8.29
C ARG A 16 -5.76 -1.01 9.44
N VAL A 17 -4.51 -1.40 9.28
CA VAL A 17 -3.49 -1.28 10.33
C VAL A 17 -3.19 0.18 10.65
N GLU A 18 -3.28 1.07 9.68
CA GLU A 18 -3.01 2.50 9.87
C GLU A 18 -3.97 3.15 10.88
N PHE A 19 -5.17 2.60 11.03
CA PHE A 19 -6.14 3.11 12.00
C PHE A 19 -5.96 2.55 13.42
N HIS A 20 -5.03 1.61 13.61
CA HIS A 20 -4.79 0.97 14.90
C HIS A 20 -3.40 1.35 15.38
N GLU A 21 -3.31 2.38 16.21
CA GLU A 21 -2.04 2.95 16.66
C GLU A 21 -1.15 1.99 17.43
N GLU A 22 -1.73 1.05 18.12
CA GLU A 22 -1.01 0.09 18.94
C GLU A 22 -0.72 -1.22 18.23
N HIS A 23 -0.71 -1.18 16.97
CA HIS A 23 -0.31 -2.21 16.00
C HIS A 23 -0.12 -3.61 16.50
N ASP A 24 -1.17 -4.26 16.86
CA ASP A 24 -1.13 -5.70 16.91
C ASP A 24 -1.40 -6.19 15.48
N PHE A 25 -0.35 -6.24 14.68
CA PHE A 25 -0.43 -6.68 13.30
C PHE A 25 -1.08 -8.06 13.19
N GLU A 26 -0.66 -8.99 14.07
CA GLU A 26 -1.17 -10.36 14.02
C GLU A 26 -2.68 -10.39 14.27
N GLU A 27 -3.16 -9.66 15.27
CA GLU A 27 -4.59 -9.60 15.58
C GLU A 27 -5.38 -9.00 14.41
N GLN A 28 -4.91 -7.89 13.86
CA GLN A 28 -5.58 -7.25 12.72
C GLN A 28 -5.58 -8.14 11.50
N TYR A 29 -4.49 -8.86 11.26
CA TYR A 29 -4.41 -9.78 10.14
C TYR A 29 -5.37 -10.96 10.31
N GLU A 30 -5.48 -11.52 11.50
CA GLU A 30 -6.42 -12.61 11.79
C GLU A 30 -7.86 -12.20 11.51
N LEU A 31 -8.25 -11.00 11.94
CA LEU A 31 -9.58 -10.48 11.67
C LEU A 31 -9.81 -10.28 10.18
N PHE A 32 -8.82 -9.78 9.49
CA PHE A 32 -8.89 -9.56 8.05
C PHE A 32 -9.04 -10.89 7.29
N GLU A 33 -8.28 -11.90 7.69
CA GLU A 33 -8.33 -13.23 7.08
C GLU A 33 -9.71 -13.88 7.25
N GLU A 34 -10.30 -13.72 8.44
CA GLU A 34 -11.67 -14.21 8.70
C GLU A 34 -12.69 -13.54 7.77
N GLU A 35 -12.55 -12.24 7.55
CA GLU A 35 -13.45 -11.48 6.68
C GLU A 35 -13.32 -11.90 5.22
N LEU A 36 -12.13 -12.29 4.77
CA LEU A 36 -11.90 -12.75 3.41
C LEU A 36 -12.50 -14.13 3.13
N GLY A 37 -12.63 -14.96 4.15
CA GLY A 37 -13.26 -16.28 4.03
C GLY A 37 -12.41 -17.30 3.27
N ASN A 38 -12.73 -17.57 2.03
CA ASN A 38 -12.17 -18.69 1.26
C ASN A 38 -10.79 -18.42 0.62
N LEU A 39 -9.86 -17.88 1.38
CA LEU A 39 -8.51 -17.65 0.88
C LEU A 39 -7.66 -18.90 1.06
N SER A 40 -6.90 -19.29 0.02
CA SER A 40 -5.97 -20.42 0.16
C SER A 40 -4.86 -20.05 1.13
N GLU A 41 -4.29 -21.06 1.79
CA GLU A 41 -3.18 -20.83 2.72
C GLU A 41 -1.99 -20.13 2.03
N GLU A 42 -1.70 -20.51 0.80
CA GLU A 42 -0.61 -19.93 0.03
C GLU A 42 -0.82 -18.44 -0.22
N LYS A 43 -2.02 -18.05 -0.65
CA LYS A 43 -2.34 -16.65 -0.91
C LYS A 43 -2.40 -15.84 0.37
N ALA A 44 -2.96 -16.41 1.43
CA ALA A 44 -3.00 -15.76 2.74
C ALA A 44 -1.59 -15.51 3.25
N ALA A 45 -0.70 -16.49 3.14
CA ALA A 45 0.69 -16.35 3.56
C ALA A 45 1.41 -15.28 2.74
N TYR A 46 1.16 -15.23 1.44
CA TYR A 46 1.76 -14.22 0.57
C TYR A 46 1.33 -12.80 0.96
N ILE A 47 0.03 -12.59 1.15
CA ILE A 47 -0.51 -11.28 1.54
C ILE A 47 0.06 -10.86 2.89
N LYS A 48 0.07 -11.76 3.87
CA LYS A 48 0.60 -11.49 5.21
C LYS A 48 2.08 -11.13 5.15
N SER A 49 2.86 -11.91 4.45
CA SER A 49 4.31 -11.70 4.31
C SER A 49 4.61 -10.34 3.67
N LYS A 50 3.90 -10.01 2.62
CA LYS A 50 4.12 -8.73 1.92
C LYS A 50 3.70 -7.54 2.78
N CYS A 51 2.57 -7.62 3.47
CA CYS A 51 2.14 -6.57 4.39
C CYS A 51 3.17 -6.35 5.49
N LYS A 52 3.67 -7.43 6.07
CA LYS A 52 4.68 -7.35 7.13
C LYS A 52 5.97 -6.73 6.61
N ALA A 53 6.41 -7.12 5.42
CA ALA A 53 7.61 -6.54 4.81
C ALA A 53 7.46 -5.03 4.58
N ILE A 54 6.28 -4.59 4.14
CA ILE A 54 6.01 -3.17 3.96
C ILE A 54 6.12 -2.43 5.29
N PHE A 55 5.54 -2.98 6.36
CA PHE A 55 5.64 -2.37 7.69
C PHE A 55 7.08 -2.35 8.21
N ASP A 56 7.85 -3.39 7.94
CA ASP A 56 9.26 -3.43 8.36
C ASP A 56 10.10 -2.35 7.67
N HIS A 57 9.66 -1.88 6.51
CA HIS A 57 10.36 -0.84 5.74
C HIS A 57 9.63 0.52 5.78
N ILE A 58 8.65 0.68 6.67
CA ILE A 58 7.78 1.84 6.63
C ILE A 58 8.54 3.16 6.81
N ASP A 59 9.53 3.20 7.67
CA ASP A 59 10.29 4.43 7.93
C ASP A 59 11.11 4.85 6.70
N GLU A 60 11.70 3.88 6.01
CA GLU A 60 12.47 4.14 4.79
C GLU A 60 11.54 4.59 3.65
N ILE A 61 10.38 3.93 3.55
CA ILE A 61 9.37 4.27 2.55
C ILE A 61 8.89 5.70 2.76
N ASP A 62 8.51 6.04 3.98
CA ASP A 62 8.02 7.36 4.30
C ASP A 62 9.09 8.45 4.11
N ALA A 63 10.34 8.14 4.45
CA ALA A 63 11.46 9.05 4.22
C ALA A 63 11.61 9.37 2.72
N SER A 64 11.50 8.36 1.87
CA SER A 64 11.57 8.53 0.42
C SER A 64 10.45 9.41 -0.11
N ILE A 65 9.24 9.19 0.39
CA ILE A 65 8.07 9.97 0.00
C ILE A 65 8.27 11.43 0.42
N ASN A 66 8.69 11.64 1.65
CA ASN A 66 8.86 12.98 2.22
C ASN A 66 9.95 13.79 1.53
N GLU A 67 10.91 13.14 0.89
CA GLU A 67 11.94 13.84 0.11
C GLU A 67 11.39 14.53 -1.13
N VAL A 68 10.36 13.95 -1.76
CA VAL A 68 9.85 14.43 -3.03
C VAL A 68 8.58 15.27 -2.91
N VAL A 69 7.89 15.23 -1.76
CA VAL A 69 6.69 16.03 -1.56
C VAL A 69 7.02 17.26 -0.72
N LYS A 70 6.60 18.41 -1.21
CA LYS A 70 6.81 19.68 -0.50
C LYS A 70 5.45 20.16 0.03
N GLY A 71 5.35 20.31 1.35
CA GLY A 71 4.13 20.79 1.98
C GLY A 71 3.08 19.71 2.28
N TRP A 72 3.19 18.53 1.69
CA TRP A 72 2.27 17.42 1.93
C TRP A 72 3.02 16.18 2.42
N LYS A 73 3.62 16.27 3.58
CA LYS A 73 4.33 15.14 4.21
C LYS A 73 3.36 14.00 4.50
N THR A 74 3.92 12.79 4.70
CA THR A 74 3.11 11.59 4.97
C THR A 74 2.17 11.77 6.16
N THR A 75 2.57 12.56 7.16
CA THR A 75 1.73 12.84 8.32
C THR A 75 0.48 13.64 8.01
N ARG A 76 0.45 14.32 6.87
CA ARG A 76 -0.68 15.15 6.44
C ARG A 76 -1.51 14.53 5.33
N MET A 77 -1.10 13.39 4.81
CA MET A 77 -1.82 12.70 3.75
C MET A 77 -3.03 11.96 4.31
N GLY A 78 -4.09 11.87 3.50
CA GLY A 78 -5.22 11.02 3.83
C GLY A 78 -4.75 9.56 3.89
N LYS A 79 -5.39 8.77 4.74
CA LYS A 79 -4.98 7.39 4.99
C LYS A 79 -5.07 6.49 3.76
N VAL A 80 -6.09 6.71 2.92
CA VAL A 80 -6.24 5.94 1.68
C VAL A 80 -5.07 6.23 0.74
N ASP A 81 -4.80 7.50 0.48
CA ASP A 81 -3.72 7.91 -0.41
C ASP A 81 -2.37 7.42 0.10
N LEU A 82 -2.12 7.56 1.40
CA LEU A 82 -0.86 7.13 2.00
C LEU A 82 -0.66 5.63 1.88
N SER A 83 -1.69 4.84 2.15
CA SER A 83 -1.61 3.37 2.04
C SER A 83 -1.30 2.94 0.61
N ILE A 84 -1.92 3.58 -0.38
CA ILE A 84 -1.67 3.29 -1.79
C ILE A 84 -0.24 3.66 -2.17
N ILE A 85 0.22 4.84 -1.77
CA ILE A 85 1.57 5.31 -2.09
C ILE A 85 2.61 4.40 -1.45
N ARG A 86 2.44 4.03 -0.19
CA ARG A 86 3.36 3.12 0.51
C ARG A 86 3.50 1.78 -0.19
N LEU A 87 2.39 1.20 -0.62
CA LEU A 87 2.41 -0.06 -1.36
C LEU A 87 3.18 0.08 -2.67
N ALA A 88 2.90 1.13 -3.44
CA ALA A 88 3.58 1.36 -4.71
C ALA A 88 5.08 1.60 -4.53
N VAL A 89 5.46 2.41 -3.54
CA VAL A 89 6.87 2.68 -3.26
C VAL A 89 7.61 1.41 -2.87
N TYR A 90 6.96 0.55 -2.06
CA TYR A 90 7.54 -0.74 -1.72
C TYR A 90 7.80 -1.56 -2.98
N GLU A 91 6.85 -1.65 -3.88
CA GLU A 91 7.00 -2.39 -5.12
C GLU A 91 8.12 -1.81 -5.98
N MET A 92 8.20 -0.50 -6.09
CA MET A 92 9.22 0.17 -6.89
C MET A 92 10.63 -0.03 -6.34
N LYS A 93 10.78 -0.05 -5.03
CA LYS A 93 12.10 -0.13 -4.40
C LYS A 93 12.60 -1.54 -4.10
N TYR A 94 11.68 -2.43 -3.76
CA TYR A 94 12.07 -3.74 -3.21
C TYR A 94 11.64 -4.93 -4.06
N GLU A 95 10.79 -4.73 -5.05
CA GLU A 95 10.34 -5.81 -5.90
C GLU A 95 10.83 -5.61 -7.35
N GLU A 96 11.98 -6.16 -7.65
CA GLU A 96 12.63 -6.00 -8.96
C GLU A 96 11.79 -6.53 -10.12
N ASP A 97 10.92 -7.50 -9.85
CA ASP A 97 10.07 -8.11 -10.88
C ASP A 97 8.94 -7.18 -11.35
N ILE A 98 8.66 -6.13 -10.59
CA ILE A 98 7.58 -5.20 -10.92
C ILE A 98 8.18 -3.92 -11.51
N PRO A 99 7.97 -3.65 -12.81
CA PRO A 99 8.41 -2.38 -13.38
C PRO A 99 7.73 -1.20 -12.69
N ASP A 100 8.45 -0.09 -12.54
CA ASP A 100 7.90 1.12 -11.91
C ASP A 100 6.59 1.55 -12.56
N LYS A 101 6.53 1.49 -13.88
CA LYS A 101 5.32 1.85 -14.61
C LYS A 101 4.11 1.03 -14.20
N VAL A 102 4.31 -0.26 -13.96
CA VAL A 102 3.21 -1.15 -13.52
C VAL A 102 2.77 -0.77 -12.11
N ALA A 103 3.74 -0.56 -11.20
CA ALA A 103 3.43 -0.16 -9.83
C ALA A 103 2.63 1.15 -9.80
N ILE A 104 3.05 2.13 -10.59
CA ILE A 104 2.36 3.43 -10.66
C ILE A 104 0.95 3.28 -11.24
N ASN A 105 0.81 2.56 -12.34
CA ASN A 105 -0.50 2.36 -12.98
C ASN A 105 -1.49 1.66 -12.05
N GLU A 106 -1.02 0.65 -11.31
CA GLU A 106 -1.88 -0.08 -10.36
C GLU A 106 -2.24 0.79 -9.16
N ALA A 107 -1.33 1.65 -8.71
CA ALA A 107 -1.63 2.62 -7.66
C ALA A 107 -2.72 3.60 -8.11
N VAL A 108 -2.64 4.08 -9.35
CA VAL A 108 -3.65 4.97 -9.91
C VAL A 108 -5.02 4.29 -9.98
N GLU A 109 -5.05 3.02 -10.37
CA GLU A 109 -6.31 2.25 -10.40
C GLU A 109 -6.92 2.11 -9.00
N LEU A 110 -6.11 1.83 -7.98
CA LEU A 110 -6.59 1.79 -6.59
C LEU A 110 -7.13 3.14 -6.15
N ALA A 111 -6.45 4.23 -6.55
CA ALA A 111 -6.87 5.57 -6.22
C ALA A 111 -8.23 5.91 -6.83
N LYS A 112 -8.47 5.47 -8.07
CA LYS A 112 -9.76 5.68 -8.73
C LYS A 112 -10.89 4.93 -8.03
N GLN A 113 -10.58 3.76 -7.47
CA GLN A 113 -11.57 2.92 -6.83
C GLN A 113 -11.86 3.34 -5.38
N TYR A 114 -10.85 3.71 -4.62
CA TYR A 114 -10.96 3.95 -3.18
C TYR A 114 -10.73 5.39 -2.74
N GLY A 115 -10.14 6.22 -3.57
CA GLY A 115 -9.80 7.58 -3.21
C GLY A 115 -10.87 8.60 -3.59
N THR A 116 -10.50 9.86 -3.48
CA THR A 116 -11.33 10.99 -3.92
C THR A 116 -11.03 11.32 -5.38
N ASP A 117 -11.73 12.30 -5.93
CA ASP A 117 -11.54 12.74 -7.32
C ASP A 117 -10.10 13.19 -7.61
N ASP A 118 -9.40 13.70 -6.60
CA ASP A 118 -8.04 14.20 -6.75
C ASP A 118 -6.95 13.17 -6.47
N SER A 119 -7.31 12.03 -5.89
CA SER A 119 -6.34 11.02 -5.44
C SER A 119 -5.47 10.47 -6.56
N ALA A 120 -6.07 10.10 -7.68
CA ALA A 120 -5.32 9.50 -8.80
C ALA A 120 -4.22 10.43 -9.31
N SER A 121 -4.55 11.71 -9.49
CA SER A 121 -3.62 12.72 -9.97
C SER A 121 -2.52 12.99 -8.94
N PHE A 122 -2.88 13.12 -7.67
CA PHE A 122 -1.94 13.34 -6.60
C PHE A 122 -0.94 12.18 -6.48
N ILE A 123 -1.45 10.96 -6.44
CA ILE A 123 -0.63 9.76 -6.31
C ILE A 123 0.31 9.59 -7.50
N ASN A 124 -0.22 9.77 -8.71
CA ASN A 124 0.61 9.71 -9.90
C ASN A 124 1.75 10.72 -9.85
N GLY A 125 1.45 11.95 -9.42
CA GLY A 125 2.45 13.00 -9.30
C GLY A 125 3.54 12.69 -8.30
N VAL A 126 3.18 12.14 -7.15
CA VAL A 126 4.15 11.75 -6.12
C VAL A 126 5.05 10.62 -6.63
N LEU A 127 4.44 9.57 -7.18
CA LEU A 127 5.20 8.39 -7.62
C LEU A 127 6.10 8.68 -8.81
N ALA A 128 5.68 9.56 -9.71
CA ALA A 128 6.50 9.96 -10.85
C ALA A 128 7.81 10.62 -10.42
N LYS A 129 7.83 11.26 -9.28
CA LYS A 129 9.05 11.88 -8.74
C LYS A 129 10.03 10.88 -8.14
N LEU A 130 9.58 9.66 -7.92
CA LEU A 130 10.39 8.60 -7.33
C LEU A 130 11.01 7.65 -8.35
N VAL A 131 10.67 7.81 -9.61
CA VAL A 131 11.24 7.01 -10.70
C VAL A 131 12.65 7.45 -11.01
#